data_73e73600783e9911c4e9cb29364636af
#
_entry.id   73e73600783e9911c4e9cb29364636af
#
_cell.length_a   1.000
_cell.length_b   1.000
_cell.length_c   1.000
_cell.angle_alpha   90.00
_cell.angle_beta   90.00
_cell.angle_gamma   90.00
#
_symmetry.space_group_name_H-M   'P 1'
#
loop_
_entity.id
_entity.type
_entity.pdbx_description
1 polymer ?
#
loop_
_entity_poly.entity_id
_entity_poly.type
_entity_poly.pdbx_seq_one_letter_code
_entity_poly.pdbx_strand_id
1 'polypeptide(L)'
;MYPPSVTTTVRPAPPDAPAAGTLRIGDLAARTGVSVDALRYYERRGLLRPTGRRASGYREYPPEAAALVRFIKRAQALGFTLAEVEELVRLRTAVLADTRRPAAALAARDVAAAKVRDIDERVRQLLALRAALAGLVEACEATCGPDGPADDGGCPIIGALDDEAFDDERTTPGHALVGLGLHEQQDHLTSARGYDRDKR
;
A
#
# COMPACT_ATOMS: atom_id res chain seq x y z
N MET A 1 21.02 40.69 52.73
CA MET A 1 20.88 41.21 51.36
C MET A 1 20.33 40.02 50.55
N TYR A 2 19.00 39.94 50.32
CA TYR A 2 18.33 38.86 49.57
C TYR A 2 18.29 39.26 48.08
N PRO A 3 18.60 38.32 47.14
CA PRO A 3 18.45 38.60 45.74
C PRO A 3 16.97 38.65 45.34
N PRO A 4 16.58 39.44 44.33
CA PRO A 4 15.18 39.53 43.91
C PRO A 4 14.71 38.26 43.22
N SER A 5 13.53 37.80 43.61
CA SER A 5 12.82 36.67 42.99
C SER A 5 12.52 36.96 41.52
N VAL A 6 13.12 36.17 40.63
CA VAL A 6 12.82 36.23 39.19
C VAL A 6 11.48 35.55 38.96
N THR A 7 10.43 36.35 38.79
CA THR A 7 9.13 35.85 38.37
C THR A 7 9.20 35.50 36.87
N THR A 8 9.39 34.23 36.57
CA THR A 8 9.31 33.72 35.19
C THR A 8 7.86 33.82 34.72
N THR A 9 7.54 34.85 33.94
CA THR A 9 6.24 35.01 33.29
C THR A 9 6.15 33.92 32.21
N VAL A 10 5.45 32.83 32.52
CA VAL A 10 5.11 31.80 31.52
C VAL A 10 4.14 32.43 30.53
N ARG A 11 4.63 32.73 29.34
CA ARG A 11 3.82 33.22 28.23
C ARG A 11 2.78 32.16 27.90
N PRO A 12 1.45 32.46 27.92
CA PRO A 12 0.44 31.49 27.55
C PRO A 12 0.71 30.99 26.13
N ALA A 13 0.66 29.66 25.94
CA ALA A 13 0.79 29.04 24.64
C ALA A 13 -0.28 29.62 23.68
N PRO A 14 0.03 29.85 22.40
CA PRO A 14 -0.96 30.32 21.47
C PRO A 14 -2.14 29.33 21.45
N PRO A 15 -3.40 29.81 21.25
CA PRO A 15 -4.62 28.99 21.37
C PRO A 15 -4.64 27.80 20.40
N ASP A 16 -3.77 27.79 19.40
CA ASP A 16 -3.57 26.73 18.41
C ASP A 16 -2.32 25.86 18.60
N ALA A 17 -1.60 25.99 19.73
CA ALA A 17 -0.48 25.09 20.02
C ALA A 17 -0.99 23.66 20.28
N PRO A 18 -0.37 22.54 19.78
CA PRO A 18 -0.79 21.18 20.08
C PRO A 18 -0.78 20.98 21.59
N ALA A 19 -1.79 20.28 22.12
CA ALA A 19 -1.71 19.78 23.47
C ALA A 19 -0.38 19.04 23.63
N ALA A 20 0.30 19.18 24.77
CA ALA A 20 1.64 18.63 24.95
C ALA A 20 1.64 17.14 24.58
N GLY A 21 2.37 16.79 23.50
CA GLY A 21 2.51 15.42 23.03
C GLY A 21 1.58 14.99 21.90
N THR A 22 0.57 15.77 21.49
CA THR A 22 -0.29 15.41 20.33
C THR A 22 0.29 15.90 19.00
N LEU A 23 -0.11 15.24 17.90
CA LEU A 23 0.32 15.53 16.53
C LEU A 23 -0.86 16.02 15.70
N ARG A 24 -0.66 17.03 14.84
CA ARG A 24 -1.58 17.36 13.76
C ARG A 24 -1.40 16.37 12.61
N ILE A 25 -2.38 16.25 11.75
CA ILE A 25 -2.29 15.34 10.58
C ILE A 25 -1.11 15.69 9.67
N GLY A 26 -0.77 16.98 9.52
CA GLY A 26 0.40 17.42 8.76
C GLY A 26 1.72 16.99 9.40
N ASP A 27 1.83 17.06 10.75
CA ASP A 27 3.01 16.60 11.47
C ASP A 27 3.16 15.08 11.37
N LEU A 28 2.03 14.35 11.40
CA LEU A 28 2.00 12.92 11.22
C LEU A 28 2.44 12.53 9.80
N ALA A 29 1.96 13.23 8.78
CA ALA A 29 2.38 13.07 7.38
C ALA A 29 3.89 13.27 7.22
N ALA A 30 4.43 14.38 7.75
CA ALA A 30 5.85 14.70 7.70
C ALA A 30 6.71 13.63 8.40
N ARG A 31 6.28 13.13 9.57
CA ARG A 31 7.02 12.11 10.35
C ARG A 31 6.99 10.71 9.74
N THR A 32 6.00 10.40 8.92
CA THR A 32 5.79 9.05 8.40
C THR A 32 6.07 8.93 6.91
N GLY A 33 6.15 10.05 6.20
CA GLY A 33 6.26 10.09 4.74
C GLY A 33 5.02 9.52 4.04
N VAL A 34 3.83 9.69 4.68
CA VAL A 34 2.53 9.29 4.14
C VAL A 34 1.72 10.54 3.85
N SER A 35 1.03 10.60 2.71
CA SER A 35 0.23 11.77 2.36
C SER A 35 -0.94 12.00 3.34
N VAL A 36 -1.37 13.25 3.48
CA VAL A 36 -2.51 13.60 4.33
C VAL A 36 -3.78 12.87 3.88
N ASP A 37 -3.96 12.66 2.58
CA ASP A 37 -5.13 11.97 2.05
C ASP A 37 -5.13 10.47 2.38
N ALA A 38 -3.96 9.82 2.34
CA ALA A 38 -3.81 8.44 2.82
C ALA A 38 -4.07 8.34 4.34
N LEU A 39 -3.62 9.30 5.13
CA LEU A 39 -3.92 9.35 6.57
C LEU A 39 -5.43 9.52 6.84
N ARG A 40 -6.12 10.37 6.05
CA ARG A 40 -7.58 10.51 6.11
C ARG A 40 -8.29 9.23 5.68
N TYR A 41 -7.75 8.52 4.70
CA TYR A 41 -8.25 7.22 4.30
C TYR A 41 -8.13 6.20 5.43
N TYR A 42 -6.97 6.10 6.10
CA TYR A 42 -6.78 5.25 7.27
C TYR A 42 -7.73 5.60 8.42
N GLU A 43 -8.04 6.89 8.58
CA GLU A 43 -9.04 7.35 9.56
C GLU A 43 -10.45 6.84 9.21
N ARG A 44 -10.87 7.00 7.94
CA ARG A 44 -12.18 6.48 7.48
C ARG A 44 -12.30 4.95 7.64
N ARG A 45 -11.20 4.23 7.47
CA ARG A 45 -11.11 2.77 7.66
C ARG A 45 -11.00 2.37 9.14
N GLY A 46 -10.93 3.34 10.06
CA GLY A 46 -10.80 3.06 11.50
C GLY A 46 -9.42 2.58 11.93
N LEU A 47 -8.44 2.54 11.02
CA LEU A 47 -7.05 2.19 11.31
C LEU A 47 -6.34 3.27 12.13
N LEU A 48 -6.69 4.52 11.90
CA LEU A 48 -6.16 5.68 12.60
C LEU A 48 -7.30 6.40 13.32
N ARG A 49 -7.12 6.70 14.61
CA ARG A 49 -8.13 7.38 15.41
C ARG A 49 -7.55 8.64 16.03
N PRO A 50 -8.18 9.80 15.83
CA PRO A 50 -7.81 11.01 16.56
C PRO A 50 -8.16 10.84 18.04
N THR A 51 -7.39 11.44 18.92
CA THR A 51 -7.68 11.53 20.36
C THR A 51 -8.73 12.58 20.68
N GLY A 52 -8.88 13.58 19.79
CA GLY A 52 -9.83 14.67 19.96
C GLY A 52 -9.77 15.67 18.82
N ARG A 53 -10.51 16.77 19.01
CA ARG A 53 -10.45 17.97 18.17
C ARG A 53 -10.15 19.18 19.04
N ARG A 54 -9.39 20.10 18.51
CA ARG A 54 -9.17 21.41 19.12
C ARG A 54 -10.41 22.28 19.04
N ALA A 55 -10.38 23.39 19.78
CA ALA A 55 -11.37 24.46 19.65
C ALA A 55 -11.44 25.00 18.19
N SER A 56 -10.33 24.99 17.46
CA SER A 56 -10.22 25.33 16.03
C SER A 56 -10.72 24.24 15.07
N GLY A 57 -11.26 23.11 15.59
CA GLY A 57 -11.80 22.00 14.79
C GLY A 57 -10.77 21.01 14.23
N TYR A 58 -9.47 21.29 14.34
CA TYR A 58 -8.42 20.40 13.85
C TYR A 58 -8.31 19.12 14.69
N ARG A 59 -8.14 17.98 13.99
CA ARG A 59 -7.93 16.67 14.62
C ARG A 59 -6.54 16.57 15.25
N GLU A 60 -6.48 15.95 16.41
CA GLU A 60 -5.25 15.63 17.12
C GLU A 60 -5.06 14.12 17.22
N TYR A 61 -3.82 13.67 17.05
CA TYR A 61 -3.43 12.27 17.08
C TYR A 61 -2.42 12.05 18.20
N PRO A 62 -2.43 10.87 18.85
CA PRO A 62 -1.46 10.55 19.87
C PRO A 62 -0.07 10.34 19.22
N PRO A 63 1.04 10.51 19.96
CA PRO A 63 2.40 10.32 19.44
C PRO A 63 2.61 8.92 18.83
N GLU A 64 1.94 7.91 19.40
CA GLU A 64 1.97 6.51 18.99
C GLU A 64 1.36 6.30 17.58
N ALA A 65 0.55 7.23 17.11
CA ALA A 65 -0.03 7.19 15.76
C ALA A 65 1.06 7.13 14.67
N ALA A 66 2.20 7.79 14.89
CA ALA A 66 3.31 7.71 13.94
C ALA A 66 3.91 6.30 13.85
N ALA A 67 3.99 5.57 14.97
CA ALA A 67 4.44 4.19 14.98
C ALA A 67 3.43 3.26 14.29
N LEU A 68 2.14 3.48 14.51
CA LEU A 68 1.07 2.75 13.84
C LEU A 68 1.08 2.98 12.33
N VAL A 69 1.18 4.21 11.87
CA VAL A 69 1.24 4.53 10.43
C VAL A 69 2.47 3.90 9.76
N ARG A 70 3.63 3.93 10.42
CA ARG A 70 4.82 3.22 9.92
C ARG A 70 4.62 1.70 9.85
N PHE A 71 3.93 1.11 10.81
CA PHE A 71 3.56 -0.31 10.79
C PHE A 71 2.67 -0.64 9.58
N ILE A 72 1.60 0.14 9.34
CA ILE A 72 0.71 0.00 8.18
C ILE A 72 1.51 0.07 6.88
N LYS A 73 2.36 1.10 6.72
CA LYS A 73 3.19 1.29 5.53
C LYS A 73 4.13 0.11 5.28
N ARG A 74 4.74 -0.46 6.33
CA ARG A 74 5.61 -1.64 6.20
C ARG A 74 4.83 -2.89 5.79
N ALA A 75 3.67 -3.12 6.40
CA ALA A 75 2.81 -4.24 6.01
C ALA A 75 2.38 -4.14 4.54
N GLN A 76 1.96 -2.96 4.08
CA GLN A 76 1.64 -2.73 2.66
C GLN A 76 2.85 -2.95 1.74
N ALA A 77 4.05 -2.53 2.15
CA ALA A 77 5.29 -2.78 1.40
C ALA A 77 5.64 -4.27 1.28
N LEU A 78 5.19 -5.10 2.22
CA LEU A 78 5.28 -6.55 2.18
C LEU A 78 4.13 -7.22 1.38
N GLY A 79 3.29 -6.42 0.71
CA GLY A 79 2.20 -6.92 -0.13
C GLY A 79 0.94 -7.34 0.64
N PHE A 80 0.79 -6.97 1.92
CA PHE A 80 -0.47 -7.18 2.62
C PHE A 80 -1.55 -6.24 2.07
N THR A 81 -2.72 -6.79 1.80
CA THR A 81 -3.92 -6.02 1.47
C THR A 81 -4.37 -5.19 2.67
N LEU A 82 -5.18 -4.18 2.43
CA LEU A 82 -5.64 -3.33 3.53
C LEU A 82 -6.48 -4.12 4.56
N ALA A 83 -7.27 -5.10 4.14
CA ALA A 83 -8.02 -5.96 5.05
C ALA A 83 -7.10 -6.79 5.96
N GLU A 84 -6.03 -7.36 5.40
CA GLU A 84 -5.00 -8.07 6.19
C GLU A 84 -4.26 -7.11 7.14
N VAL A 85 -4.00 -5.88 6.70
CA VAL A 85 -3.40 -4.84 7.55
C VAL A 85 -4.32 -4.47 8.71
N GLU A 86 -5.64 -4.34 8.48
CA GLU A 86 -6.62 -4.10 9.54
C GLU A 86 -6.59 -5.21 10.61
N GLU A 87 -6.49 -6.45 10.17
CA GLU A 87 -6.37 -7.59 11.09
C GLU A 87 -5.04 -7.55 11.86
N LEU A 88 -3.93 -7.32 11.18
CA LEU A 88 -2.61 -7.18 11.82
C LEU A 88 -2.57 -6.04 12.83
N VAL A 89 -3.24 -4.92 12.57
CA VAL A 89 -3.36 -3.80 13.53
C VAL A 89 -4.16 -4.20 14.76
N ARG A 90 -5.25 -4.96 14.60
CA ARG A 90 -6.03 -5.51 15.74
C ARG A 90 -5.18 -6.47 16.59
N LEU A 91 -4.47 -7.39 15.94
CA LEU A 91 -3.58 -8.35 16.60
C LEU A 91 -2.42 -7.64 17.31
N ARG A 92 -1.81 -6.64 16.67
CA ARG A 92 -0.77 -5.80 17.27
C ARG A 92 -1.27 -5.14 18.57
N THR A 93 -2.45 -4.57 18.54
CA THR A 93 -3.05 -3.93 19.72
C THR A 93 -3.25 -4.95 20.85
N ALA A 94 -3.71 -6.15 20.54
CA ALA A 94 -3.89 -7.23 21.51
C ALA A 94 -2.57 -7.71 22.12
N VAL A 95 -1.52 -7.85 21.29
CA VAL A 95 -0.17 -8.25 21.75
C VAL A 95 0.45 -7.16 22.66
N LEU A 96 0.28 -5.88 22.30
CA LEU A 96 0.81 -4.77 23.10
C LEU A 96 0.06 -4.57 24.42
N ALA A 97 -1.24 -4.91 24.47
CA ALA A 97 -2.03 -4.83 25.70
C ALA A 97 -1.70 -5.96 26.68
N ASP A 98 -1.35 -7.14 26.16
CA ASP A 98 -0.99 -8.28 26.98
C ASP A 98 0.03 -9.17 26.25
N THR A 99 1.31 -8.99 26.59
CA THR A 99 2.42 -9.76 26.01
C THR A 99 2.38 -11.25 26.35
N ARG A 100 1.53 -11.67 27.29
CA ARG A 100 1.31 -13.07 27.68
C ARG A 100 0.18 -13.74 26.90
N ARG A 101 -0.40 -13.08 25.90
CA ARG A 101 -1.43 -13.67 25.02
C ARG A 101 -0.80 -14.38 23.82
N PRO A 102 -0.48 -15.69 23.92
CA PRO A 102 0.11 -16.43 22.83
C PRO A 102 -0.83 -16.51 21.60
N ALA A 103 -2.16 -16.51 21.83
CA ALA A 103 -3.15 -16.61 20.78
C ALA A 103 -3.06 -15.47 19.74
N ALA A 104 -2.84 -14.22 20.16
CA ALA A 104 -2.72 -13.10 19.23
C ALA A 104 -1.42 -13.17 18.40
N ALA A 105 -0.32 -13.64 19.01
CA ALA A 105 0.94 -13.85 18.32
C ALA A 105 0.84 -15.00 17.29
N LEU A 106 0.15 -16.10 17.66
CA LEU A 106 -0.11 -17.21 16.76
C LEU A 106 -0.99 -16.78 15.58
N ALA A 107 -2.06 -16.02 15.83
CA ALA A 107 -2.90 -15.46 14.76
C ALA A 107 -2.11 -14.56 13.82
N ALA A 108 -1.23 -13.70 14.33
CA ALA A 108 -0.37 -12.86 13.49
C ALA A 108 0.59 -13.71 12.62
N ARG A 109 1.14 -14.80 13.18
CA ARG A 109 1.92 -15.77 12.42
C ARG A 109 1.09 -16.42 11.30
N ASP A 110 -0.16 -16.78 11.59
CA ASP A 110 -1.03 -17.45 10.62
C ASP A 110 -1.40 -16.51 9.45
N VAL A 111 -1.65 -15.21 9.71
CA VAL A 111 -1.83 -14.20 8.68
C VAL A 111 -0.56 -14.07 7.82
N ALA A 112 0.62 -14.04 8.42
CA ALA A 112 1.87 -13.99 7.68
C ALA A 112 2.12 -15.26 6.86
N ALA A 113 1.82 -16.44 7.41
CA ALA A 113 1.95 -17.71 6.69
C ALA A 113 0.97 -17.82 5.51
N ALA A 114 -0.23 -17.28 5.62
CA ALA A 114 -1.16 -17.17 4.50
C ALA A 114 -0.56 -16.31 3.38
N LYS A 115 0.00 -15.16 3.71
CA LYS A 115 0.66 -14.28 2.73
C LYS A 115 1.84 -14.95 2.01
N VAL A 116 2.63 -15.75 2.72
CA VAL A 116 3.72 -16.52 2.09
C VAL A 116 3.14 -17.49 1.05
N ARG A 117 2.06 -18.23 1.39
CA ARG A 117 1.40 -19.14 0.43
C ARG A 117 0.87 -18.41 -0.81
N ASP A 118 0.27 -17.21 -0.64
CA ASP A 118 -0.21 -16.40 -1.75
C ASP A 118 0.95 -15.94 -2.66
N ILE A 119 2.07 -15.56 -2.07
CA ILE A 119 3.28 -15.18 -2.81
C ILE A 119 3.83 -16.41 -3.58
N ASP A 120 3.92 -17.59 -2.95
CA ASP A 120 4.40 -18.81 -3.60
C ASP A 120 3.51 -19.19 -4.78
N GLU A 121 2.19 -19.10 -4.62
CA GLU A 121 1.25 -19.32 -5.71
C GLU A 121 1.48 -18.33 -6.85
N ARG A 122 1.65 -17.03 -6.51
CA ARG A 122 1.92 -16.02 -7.52
C ARG A 122 3.23 -16.25 -8.26
N VAL A 123 4.26 -16.68 -7.57
CA VAL A 123 5.54 -17.06 -8.18
C VAL A 123 5.36 -18.19 -9.16
N ARG A 124 4.60 -19.26 -8.79
CA ARG A 124 4.30 -20.38 -9.70
C ARG A 124 3.59 -19.90 -10.98
N GLN A 125 2.57 -19.03 -10.84
CA GLN A 125 1.84 -18.46 -11.98
C GLN A 125 2.74 -17.63 -12.90
N LEU A 126 3.59 -16.78 -12.32
CA LEU A 126 4.53 -15.98 -13.10
C LEU A 126 5.57 -16.81 -13.83
N LEU A 127 6.05 -17.89 -13.20
CA LEU A 127 6.98 -18.83 -13.84
C LEU A 127 6.32 -19.59 -15.01
N ALA A 128 5.06 -20.02 -14.85
CA ALA A 128 4.30 -20.63 -15.93
C ALA A 128 4.07 -19.67 -17.11
N LEU A 129 3.66 -18.43 -16.81
CA LEU A 129 3.50 -17.40 -17.83
C LEU A 129 4.82 -17.10 -18.57
N ARG A 130 5.91 -16.98 -17.81
CA ARG A 130 7.24 -16.79 -18.38
C ARG A 130 7.62 -17.94 -19.31
N ALA A 131 7.36 -19.20 -18.93
CA ALA A 131 7.66 -20.35 -19.76
C ALA A 131 6.84 -20.35 -21.05
N ALA A 132 5.55 -20.03 -20.98
CA ALA A 132 4.71 -19.90 -22.16
C ALA A 132 5.21 -18.83 -23.13
N LEU A 133 5.52 -17.63 -22.62
CA LEU A 133 6.08 -16.55 -23.42
C LEU A 133 7.46 -16.88 -24.01
N ALA A 134 8.32 -17.56 -23.28
CA ALA A 134 9.62 -18.01 -23.78
C ALA A 134 9.46 -19.00 -24.96
N GLY A 135 8.50 -19.95 -24.86
CA GLY A 135 8.19 -20.86 -25.95
C GLY A 135 7.69 -20.15 -27.22
N LEU A 136 6.88 -19.09 -27.07
CA LEU A 136 6.46 -18.29 -28.21
C LEU A 136 7.63 -17.52 -28.85
N VAL A 137 8.55 -17.01 -28.06
CA VAL A 137 9.77 -16.35 -28.55
C VAL A 137 10.63 -17.35 -29.33
N GLU A 138 10.90 -18.52 -28.77
CA GLU A 138 11.67 -19.60 -29.43
C GLU A 138 11.02 -20.03 -30.76
N ALA A 139 9.68 -20.20 -30.77
CA ALA A 139 8.96 -20.52 -32.00
C ALA A 139 9.06 -19.40 -33.05
N CYS A 140 9.01 -18.13 -32.63
CA CYS A 140 9.19 -17.01 -33.50
C CYS A 140 10.61 -16.95 -34.08
N GLU A 141 11.64 -17.15 -33.25
CA GLU A 141 13.05 -17.18 -33.67
C GLU A 141 13.32 -18.31 -34.68
N ALA A 142 12.65 -19.48 -34.51
CA ALA A 142 12.79 -20.60 -35.41
C ALA A 142 12.08 -20.39 -36.77
N THR A 143 11.00 -19.61 -36.78
CA THR A 143 10.15 -19.43 -37.99
C THR A 143 10.47 -18.13 -38.74
N CYS A 144 10.86 -17.09 -38.03
CA CYS A 144 11.14 -15.77 -38.54
C CYS A 144 12.64 -15.55 -38.70
N GLY A 145 13.14 -15.58 -39.93
CA GLY A 145 14.52 -15.17 -40.22
C GLY A 145 14.68 -13.63 -40.15
N PRO A 146 15.89 -13.11 -40.41
CA PRO A 146 16.18 -11.66 -40.36
C PRO A 146 15.34 -10.84 -41.36
N ASP A 147 14.77 -11.48 -42.40
CA ASP A 147 13.94 -10.86 -43.42
C ASP A 147 12.43 -11.06 -43.17
N GLY A 148 12.02 -11.59 -42.04
CA GLY A 148 10.63 -11.91 -41.69
C GLY A 148 10.30 -13.41 -41.80
N PRO A 149 9.02 -13.80 -41.62
CA PRO A 149 8.60 -15.20 -41.75
C PRO A 149 8.85 -15.73 -43.15
N ALA A 150 9.37 -16.97 -43.22
CA ALA A 150 9.81 -17.59 -44.50
C ALA A 150 8.65 -17.99 -45.42
N ASP A 151 7.41 -18.01 -44.91
CA ASP A 151 6.18 -18.37 -45.64
C ASP A 151 4.96 -17.68 -45.01
N ASP A 152 3.78 -17.81 -45.65
CA ASP A 152 2.53 -17.13 -45.24
C ASP A 152 1.98 -17.59 -43.86
N GLY A 153 2.76 -18.31 -43.07
CA GLY A 153 2.35 -18.85 -41.79
C GLY A 153 2.15 -17.81 -40.65
N GLY A 154 2.46 -16.55 -40.91
CA GLY A 154 2.28 -15.49 -39.94
C GLY A 154 3.27 -15.55 -38.76
N CYS A 155 3.19 -14.56 -37.87
CA CYS A 155 3.99 -14.53 -36.65
C CYS A 155 3.40 -15.47 -35.57
N PRO A 156 4.15 -16.47 -35.07
CA PRO A 156 3.64 -17.40 -34.06
C PRO A 156 3.11 -16.73 -32.81
N ILE A 157 3.69 -15.58 -32.42
CA ILE A 157 3.23 -14.81 -31.25
C ILE A 157 1.85 -14.20 -31.53
N ILE A 158 1.67 -13.58 -32.71
CA ILE A 158 0.38 -12.98 -33.08
C ILE A 158 -0.67 -14.07 -33.26
N GLY A 159 -0.34 -15.17 -33.98
CA GLY A 159 -1.26 -16.29 -34.14
C GLY A 159 -1.74 -16.89 -32.80
N ALA A 160 -0.85 -17.05 -31.85
CA ALA A 160 -1.21 -17.55 -30.51
C ALA A 160 -2.09 -16.58 -29.71
N LEU A 161 -2.02 -15.27 -29.98
CA LEU A 161 -2.86 -14.26 -29.33
C LEU A 161 -4.20 -14.05 -30.04
N ASP A 162 -4.29 -14.38 -31.32
CA ASP A 162 -5.53 -14.34 -32.11
C ASP A 162 -6.36 -15.63 -31.97
N ASP A 163 -5.80 -16.70 -31.39
CA ASP A 163 -6.49 -17.96 -31.21
C ASP A 163 -7.54 -17.85 -30.10
N GLU A 164 -8.83 -17.99 -30.43
CA GLU A 164 -9.96 -17.94 -29.47
C GLU A 164 -9.85 -18.99 -28.36
N ALA A 165 -9.05 -20.05 -28.55
CA ALA A 165 -8.76 -21.05 -27.51
C ALA A 165 -7.99 -20.46 -26.31
N PHE A 166 -7.41 -19.26 -26.43
CA PHE A 166 -6.75 -18.56 -25.35
C PHE A 166 -7.74 -17.95 -24.34
N ASP A 167 -9.03 -17.82 -24.72
CA ASP A 167 -10.10 -17.25 -23.88
C ASP A 167 -10.74 -18.26 -22.91
N ASP A 168 -10.31 -19.53 -22.88
CA ASP A 168 -10.79 -20.48 -21.87
C ASP A 168 -10.31 -20.04 -20.47
N GLU A 169 -11.26 -19.68 -19.60
CA GLU A 169 -11.10 -19.13 -18.25
C GLU A 169 -10.12 -19.92 -17.35
N ARG A 170 -9.72 -21.11 -17.74
CA ARG A 170 -8.77 -21.97 -17.00
C ARG A 170 -7.32 -21.80 -17.46
N THR A 171 -7.08 -21.19 -18.62
CA THR A 171 -5.74 -21.08 -19.21
C THR A 171 -5.25 -19.65 -19.28
N THR A 172 -6.13 -18.64 -19.14
CA THR A 172 -5.74 -17.24 -19.24
C THR A 172 -5.07 -16.76 -17.95
N PRO A 173 -3.75 -16.56 -17.92
CA PRO A 173 -3.06 -16.02 -16.75
C PRO A 173 -3.54 -14.58 -16.38
N GLY A 174 -4.25 -13.93 -17.30
CA GLY A 174 -4.76 -12.56 -17.16
C GLY A 174 -5.90 -12.39 -16.15
N HIS A 175 -6.80 -13.39 -16.00
CA HIS A 175 -7.91 -13.29 -15.05
C HIS A 175 -7.44 -13.36 -13.59
N ALA A 176 -6.30 -14.01 -13.32
CA ALA A 176 -5.65 -13.98 -12.00
C ALA A 176 -5.07 -12.60 -11.66
N LEU A 177 -4.89 -11.70 -12.66
CA LEU A 177 -4.40 -10.33 -12.46
C LEU A 177 -5.49 -9.37 -11.98
N VAL A 178 -6.75 -9.58 -12.37
CA VAL A 178 -7.88 -8.71 -12.00
C VAL A 178 -8.25 -8.84 -10.52
N GLY A 179 -8.02 -10.01 -9.91
CA GLY A 179 -8.26 -10.25 -8.48
C GLY A 179 -7.19 -9.68 -7.53
N LEU A 180 -6.09 -9.14 -8.05
CA LEU A 180 -4.92 -8.76 -7.25
C LEU A 180 -4.86 -7.29 -6.85
N GLY A 181 -5.95 -6.53 -6.94
CA GLY A 181 -6.02 -5.18 -6.37
C GLY A 181 -4.99 -4.17 -6.91
N LEU A 182 -4.32 -4.47 -8.03
CA LEU A 182 -3.36 -3.53 -8.64
C LEU A 182 -4.05 -2.39 -9.38
N HIS A 183 -5.36 -2.50 -9.63
CA HIS A 183 -6.12 -1.47 -10.32
C HIS A 183 -6.47 -0.26 -9.44
N GLU A 184 -6.42 -0.41 -8.11
CA GLU A 184 -6.79 0.68 -7.20
C GLU A 184 -5.65 1.64 -6.85
N GLN A 185 -4.40 1.31 -7.23
CA GLN A 185 -3.25 2.18 -6.94
C GLN A 185 -2.84 3.11 -8.09
N GLN A 186 -3.33 2.89 -9.33
CA GLN A 186 -2.95 3.72 -10.47
C GLN A 186 -3.81 4.98 -10.66
N ASP A 187 -5.06 4.99 -10.20
CA ASP A 187 -5.96 6.13 -10.40
C ASP A 187 -5.66 7.35 -9.53
N HIS A 188 -4.82 7.22 -8.49
CA HIS A 188 -4.45 8.34 -7.63
C HIS A 188 -3.16 9.07 -8.03
N LEU A 189 -2.41 8.57 -9.03
CA LEU A 189 -1.16 9.21 -9.48
C LEU A 189 -1.31 10.03 -10.77
N THR A 190 -2.43 9.92 -11.50
CA THR A 190 -2.65 10.62 -12.77
C THR A 190 -3.46 11.91 -12.65
N SER A 191 -4.07 12.19 -11.49
CA SER A 191 -4.88 13.42 -11.30
C SER A 191 -4.10 14.68 -10.91
N ALA A 192 -2.77 14.65 -10.89
CA ALA A 192 -1.95 15.78 -10.45
C ALA A 192 -1.16 16.48 -11.57
N ARG A 193 -1.55 16.32 -12.84
CA ARG A 193 -0.94 17.10 -13.95
C ARG A 193 -2.01 17.74 -14.85
N GLY A 194 -2.84 18.59 -14.26
CA GLY A 194 -3.55 19.65 -14.97
C GLY A 194 -2.76 20.95 -14.86
N TYR A 195 -1.72 21.11 -15.67
CA TYR A 195 -1.05 22.39 -15.81
C TYR A 195 -1.89 23.26 -16.74
N ASP A 196 -2.53 24.27 -16.13
CA ASP A 196 -3.24 25.34 -16.79
C ASP A 196 -2.29 26.13 -17.70
N ARG A 197 -2.56 26.09 -18.99
CA ARG A 197 -1.90 26.90 -20.03
C ARG A 197 -2.98 27.62 -20.82
N ASP A 198 -3.55 28.66 -20.20
CA ASP A 198 -4.11 29.75 -21.01
C ASP A 198 -4.32 31.01 -20.15
N LYS A 199 -3.40 31.95 -20.25
CA LYS A 199 -3.63 33.40 -20.10
C LYS A 199 -2.51 34.13 -20.81
N ARG A 200 -2.78 34.49 -22.06
CA ARG A 200 -2.38 35.75 -22.67
C ARG A 200 -3.55 36.38 -23.37
#